data_b3f6c7dc56abd2f431e43cd7d8a61f68
#
_entry.id   b3f6c7dc56abd2f431e43cd7d8a61f68
#
_cell.length_a   1.000
_cell.length_b   1.000
_cell.length_c   1.000
_cell.angle_alpha   90.00
_cell.angle_beta   90.00
_cell.angle_gamma   90.00
#
_symmetry.space_group_name_H-M   'P 1'
#
loop_
_entity.id
_entity.type
_entity.pdbx_description
1 polymer ?
#
loop_
_entity_poly.entity_id
_entity_poly.type
_entity_poly.pdbx_seq_one_letter_code
_entity_poly.pdbx_strand_id
1 'polypeptide(L)'
;EVLRLTQGRGVDVVLDMVAGAYIAKEVQCLAEDGRIVIIAVQGGVQSEFNAGLVLRKRLTITGSTLRARAVAFKQAIAQACLQHVWPLLESGRIKPVVYRVFAAVDTEHPSGSGAAQAHALMESNQHVGKIILTWR
;
A
#
# COMPACT_ATOMS: atom_id res chain seq x y z
N GLU A 1 -17.99 2.13 5.58
CA GLU A 1 -17.93 0.68 5.29
C GLU A 1 -17.18 -0.08 6.40
N VAL A 2 -15.96 0.33 6.81
CA VAL A 2 -15.18 -0.35 7.88
C VAL A 2 -16.00 -0.55 9.15
N LEU A 3 -16.61 0.51 9.68
CA LEU A 3 -17.43 0.42 10.88
C LEU A 3 -18.66 -0.49 10.69
N ARG A 4 -19.26 -0.50 9.50
CA ARG A 4 -20.37 -1.40 9.20
C ARG A 4 -19.93 -2.88 9.24
N LEU A 5 -18.80 -3.20 8.60
CA LEU A 5 -18.26 -4.57 8.58
C LEU A 5 -17.80 -5.06 9.97
N THR A 6 -17.35 -4.14 10.82
CA THR A 6 -16.89 -4.45 12.18
C THR A 6 -17.96 -4.23 13.25
N GLN A 7 -19.23 -4.06 12.85
CA GLN A 7 -20.35 -3.83 13.75
C GLN A 7 -20.13 -2.66 14.74
N GLY A 8 -19.47 -1.60 14.24
CA GLY A 8 -19.15 -0.39 15.00
C GLY A 8 -17.85 -0.44 15.80
N ARG A 9 -17.22 -1.60 15.95
CA ARG A 9 -15.98 -1.76 16.74
C ARG A 9 -14.80 -1.00 16.13
N GLY A 10 -14.64 -1.04 14.81
CA GLY A 10 -13.47 -0.56 14.11
C GLY A 10 -12.37 -1.63 13.93
N VAL A 11 -11.23 -1.24 13.38
CA VAL A 11 -10.08 -2.11 13.09
C VAL A 11 -8.92 -1.85 14.07
N ASP A 12 -8.13 -2.87 14.35
CA ASP A 12 -7.02 -2.76 15.31
C ASP A 12 -5.78 -2.10 14.68
N VAL A 13 -5.57 -2.30 13.37
CA VAL A 13 -4.41 -1.77 12.65
C VAL A 13 -4.82 -1.21 11.30
N VAL A 14 -4.29 -0.04 10.98
CA VAL A 14 -4.32 0.56 9.64
C VAL A 14 -2.89 0.68 9.14
N LEU A 15 -2.59 0.13 7.96
CA LEU A 15 -1.37 0.37 7.23
C LEU A 15 -1.66 1.41 6.15
N ASP A 16 -1.16 2.62 6.36
CA ASP A 16 -1.48 3.77 5.52
C ASP A 16 -0.33 4.17 4.61
N MET A 17 -0.63 4.24 3.30
CA MET A 17 0.28 4.75 2.27
C MET A 17 -0.15 6.10 1.70
N VAL A 18 -1.28 6.61 2.12
CA VAL A 18 -1.91 7.82 1.57
C VAL A 18 -1.65 9.04 2.43
N ALA A 19 -1.86 8.93 3.74
CA ALA A 19 -1.77 10.04 4.70
C ALA A 19 -2.72 11.23 4.34
N GLY A 20 -2.29 12.45 4.58
CA GLY A 20 -3.09 13.63 4.26
C GLY A 20 -4.48 13.57 4.90
N ALA A 21 -5.51 13.85 4.11
CA ALA A 21 -6.91 13.85 4.57
C ALA A 21 -7.46 12.46 4.98
N TYR A 22 -6.72 11.36 4.70
CA TYR A 22 -7.13 10.02 5.09
C TYR A 22 -6.99 9.76 6.59
N ILE A 23 -5.97 10.33 7.24
CA ILE A 23 -5.72 10.16 8.68
C ILE A 23 -6.95 10.47 9.52
N ALA A 24 -7.69 11.54 9.19
CA ALA A 24 -8.91 11.90 9.90
C ALA A 24 -9.98 10.80 9.86
N LYS A 25 -10.12 10.13 8.71
CA LYS A 25 -11.08 9.02 8.51
C LYS A 25 -10.60 7.76 9.20
N GLU A 26 -9.31 7.49 9.17
CA GLU A 26 -8.67 6.33 9.77
C GLU A 26 -8.78 6.36 11.30
N VAL A 27 -8.52 7.51 11.92
CA VAL A 27 -8.74 7.72 13.36
C VAL A 27 -10.17 7.39 13.77
N GLN A 28 -11.16 7.71 12.93
CA GLN A 28 -12.56 7.35 13.18
C GLN A 28 -12.81 5.84 13.09
N CYS A 29 -12.14 5.17 12.14
CA CYS A 29 -12.33 3.74 11.87
C CYS A 29 -11.58 2.82 12.82
N LEU A 30 -10.61 3.31 13.59
CA LEU A 30 -9.86 2.50 14.56
C LEU A 30 -10.72 2.07 15.74
N ALA A 31 -10.45 0.87 16.21
CA ALA A 31 -10.91 0.38 17.52
C ALA A 31 -10.15 1.07 18.67
N GLU A 32 -10.54 0.81 19.92
CA GLU A 32 -9.73 1.19 21.08
C GLU A 32 -8.36 0.50 21.05
N ASP A 33 -7.31 1.21 21.49
CA ASP A 33 -5.92 0.79 21.46
C ASP A 33 -5.37 0.53 20.02
N GLY A 34 -6.11 0.97 19.01
CA GLY A 34 -5.79 0.79 17.60
C GLY A 34 -4.54 1.56 17.15
N ARG A 35 -3.97 1.15 16.02
CA ARG A 35 -2.72 1.69 15.50
C ARG A 35 -2.80 2.07 14.03
N ILE A 36 -2.30 3.26 13.70
CA ILE A 36 -2.00 3.67 12.32
C ILE A 36 -0.49 3.58 12.11
N VAL A 37 -0.07 2.92 11.04
CA VAL A 37 1.33 2.87 10.58
C VAL A 37 1.43 3.52 9.22
N ILE A 38 1.95 4.74 9.17
CA ILE A 38 2.15 5.51 7.94
C ILE A 38 3.42 5.01 7.25
N ILE A 39 3.30 4.52 6.01
CA ILE A 39 4.42 4.02 5.21
C ILE A 39 4.70 4.85 3.95
N ALA A 40 3.78 5.72 3.55
CA ALA A 40 3.95 6.71 2.49
C ALA A 40 2.99 7.89 2.71
N VAL A 41 3.16 8.97 1.93
CA VAL A 41 2.40 10.22 2.07
C VAL A 41 1.86 10.68 0.70
N GLN A 42 1.29 9.77 -0.07
CA GLN A 42 0.82 10.03 -1.44
C GLN A 42 -0.27 11.10 -1.51
N GLY A 43 -1.11 11.19 -0.48
CA GLY A 43 -2.18 12.18 -0.36
C GLY A 43 -1.78 13.48 0.36
N GLY A 44 -0.50 13.62 0.72
CA GLY A 44 0.05 14.81 1.36
C GLY A 44 0.75 14.53 2.68
N VAL A 45 1.62 15.45 3.08
CA VAL A 45 2.46 15.32 4.30
C VAL A 45 1.78 15.92 5.54
N GLN A 46 0.72 16.69 5.36
CA GLN A 46 0.00 17.36 6.45
C GLN A 46 -1.37 16.75 6.64
N SER A 47 -1.78 16.58 7.89
CA SER A 47 -3.07 15.97 8.25
C SER A 47 -3.69 16.69 9.42
N GLU A 48 -4.98 16.95 9.34
CA GLU A 48 -5.78 17.44 10.46
C GLU A 48 -6.68 16.32 10.97
N PHE A 49 -6.69 16.06 12.25
CA PHE A 49 -7.51 15.01 12.85
C PHE A 49 -7.94 15.37 14.28
N ASN A 50 -8.96 14.68 14.78
CA ASN A 50 -9.49 14.90 16.11
C ASN A 50 -8.60 14.25 17.18
N ALA A 51 -7.76 15.04 17.84
CA ALA A 51 -6.89 14.58 18.91
C ALA A 51 -7.68 14.01 20.12
N GLY A 52 -8.90 14.48 20.35
CA GLY A 52 -9.79 13.93 21.38
C GLY A 52 -10.18 12.47 21.11
N LEU A 53 -10.28 12.05 19.84
CA LEU A 53 -10.47 10.63 19.51
C LEU A 53 -9.21 9.81 19.81
N VAL A 54 -8.03 10.35 19.48
CA VAL A 54 -6.74 9.69 19.78
C VAL A 54 -6.62 9.46 21.29
N LEU A 55 -6.93 10.47 22.09
CA LEU A 55 -6.92 10.37 23.55
C LEU A 55 -7.91 9.32 24.07
N ARG A 56 -9.20 9.43 23.69
CA ARG A 56 -10.25 8.55 24.23
C ARG A 56 -10.07 7.08 23.84
N LYS A 57 -9.65 6.84 22.60
CA LYS A 57 -9.42 5.48 22.08
C LYS A 57 -7.99 4.96 22.36
N ARG A 58 -7.12 5.77 22.99
CA ARG A 58 -5.71 5.41 23.29
C ARG A 58 -4.93 4.97 22.03
N LEU A 59 -5.14 5.68 20.91
CA LEU A 59 -4.57 5.29 19.62
C LEU A 59 -3.07 5.52 19.56
N THR A 60 -2.40 4.70 18.77
CA THR A 60 -1.01 4.87 18.37
C THR A 60 -0.93 5.33 16.92
N ILE A 61 -0.32 6.47 16.66
CA ILE A 61 0.02 6.94 15.32
C ILE A 61 1.53 6.89 15.17
N THR A 62 2.02 6.10 14.22
CA THR A 62 3.46 5.90 14.00
C THR A 62 3.78 5.83 12.52
N GLY A 63 5.06 5.82 12.18
CA GLY A 63 5.52 5.69 10.80
C GLY A 63 6.62 4.64 10.66
N SER A 64 6.78 4.15 9.44
CA SER A 64 7.86 3.25 9.06
C SER A 64 8.45 3.65 7.72
N THR A 65 9.77 3.59 7.61
CA THR A 65 10.50 3.78 6.35
C THR A 65 11.63 2.77 6.26
N LEU A 66 11.88 2.28 5.05
CA LEU A 66 12.96 1.31 4.79
C LEU A 66 14.20 1.98 4.19
N ARG A 67 14.03 3.06 3.42
CA ARG A 67 15.10 3.66 2.63
C ARG A 67 16.31 4.05 3.48
N ALA A 68 16.08 4.71 4.61
CA ALA A 68 17.13 5.20 5.50
C ALA A 68 17.65 4.18 6.52
N ARG A 69 17.10 2.95 6.55
CA ARG A 69 17.52 1.91 7.49
C ARG A 69 18.88 1.35 7.11
N ALA A 70 19.67 0.94 8.14
CA ALA A 70 20.94 0.29 7.96
C ALA A 70 20.83 -1.00 7.13
N VAL A 71 21.91 -1.36 6.43
CA VAL A 71 21.94 -2.54 5.56
C VAL A 71 21.60 -3.82 6.33
N ALA A 72 22.12 -3.99 7.54
CA ALA A 72 21.82 -5.16 8.37
C ALA A 72 20.33 -5.32 8.67
N PHE A 73 19.61 -4.22 8.91
CA PHE A 73 18.16 -4.22 9.10
C PHE A 73 17.42 -4.69 7.83
N LYS A 74 17.83 -4.16 6.65
CA LYS A 74 17.27 -4.56 5.37
C LYS A 74 17.55 -6.03 5.04
N GLN A 75 18.75 -6.49 5.36
CA GLN A 75 19.16 -7.89 5.19
C GLN A 75 18.29 -8.83 6.00
N ALA A 76 18.02 -8.51 7.26
CA ALA A 76 17.14 -9.32 8.11
C ALA A 76 15.73 -9.45 7.52
N ILE A 77 15.17 -8.35 6.97
CA ILE A 77 13.88 -8.37 6.28
C ILE A 77 13.94 -9.25 5.03
N ALA A 78 14.98 -9.10 4.20
CA ALA A 78 15.15 -9.90 2.98
C ALA A 78 15.23 -11.40 3.31
N GLN A 79 15.97 -11.79 4.34
CA GLN A 79 16.05 -13.17 4.81
C GLN A 79 14.71 -13.70 5.31
N ALA A 80 13.97 -12.90 6.09
CA ALA A 80 12.63 -13.26 6.53
C ALA A 80 11.66 -13.45 5.36
N CYS A 81 11.73 -12.59 4.33
CA CYS A 81 10.94 -12.74 3.11
C CYS A 81 11.28 -14.04 2.37
N LEU A 82 12.56 -14.36 2.20
CA LEU A 82 13.00 -15.62 1.58
C LEU A 82 12.50 -16.84 2.36
N GLN A 83 12.52 -16.77 3.67
CA GLN A 83 12.13 -17.90 4.53
C GLN A 83 10.61 -18.09 4.61
N HIS A 84 9.83 -17.01 4.68
CA HIS A 84 8.41 -17.08 5.00
C HIS A 84 7.48 -16.74 3.84
N VAL A 85 7.91 -15.92 2.88
CA VAL A 85 7.06 -15.46 1.77
C VAL A 85 7.35 -16.22 0.49
N TRP A 86 8.62 -16.43 0.16
CA TRP A 86 9.01 -17.10 -1.10
C TRP A 86 8.38 -18.49 -1.28
N PRO A 87 8.38 -19.38 -0.28
CA PRO A 87 7.73 -20.69 -0.42
C PRO A 87 6.22 -20.60 -0.69
N LEU A 88 5.57 -19.53 -0.23
CA LEU A 88 4.15 -19.32 -0.50
C LEU A 88 3.90 -18.86 -1.94
N LEU A 89 4.83 -18.10 -2.52
CA LEU A 89 4.78 -17.73 -3.94
C LEU A 89 5.04 -18.95 -4.82
N GLU A 90 6.08 -19.74 -4.52
CA GLU A 90 6.43 -20.95 -5.26
C GLU A 90 5.31 -22.00 -5.24
N SER A 91 4.67 -22.19 -4.11
CA SER A 91 3.52 -23.09 -3.97
C SER A 91 2.20 -22.52 -4.54
N GLY A 92 2.21 -21.29 -5.03
CA GLY A 92 1.02 -20.61 -5.56
C GLY A 92 -0.03 -20.22 -4.51
N ARG A 93 0.28 -20.33 -3.21
CA ARG A 93 -0.60 -19.87 -2.13
C ARG A 93 -0.73 -18.36 -2.08
N ILE A 94 0.32 -17.64 -2.49
CA ILE A 94 0.31 -16.20 -2.75
C ILE A 94 0.53 -16.02 -4.24
N LYS A 95 -0.32 -15.23 -4.88
CA LYS A 95 -0.20 -14.90 -6.31
C LYS A 95 -0.28 -13.39 -6.49
N PRO A 96 0.64 -12.79 -7.26
CA PRO A 96 0.47 -11.40 -7.67
C PRO A 96 -0.76 -11.28 -8.59
N VAL A 97 -1.61 -10.32 -8.29
CA VAL A 97 -2.74 -10.01 -9.17
C VAL A 97 -2.21 -9.16 -10.31
N VAL A 98 -2.09 -9.73 -11.50
CA VAL A 98 -1.66 -9.01 -12.71
C VAL A 98 -2.91 -8.59 -13.46
N TYR A 99 -3.10 -7.26 -13.62
CA TYR A 99 -4.22 -6.70 -14.36
C TYR A 99 -3.96 -6.75 -15.87
N ARG A 100 -2.78 -6.27 -16.29
CA ARG A 100 -2.40 -6.23 -17.72
C ARG A 100 -0.88 -6.25 -17.90
N VAL A 101 -0.45 -6.86 -19.00
CA VAL A 101 0.93 -6.88 -19.45
C VAL A 101 1.03 -6.06 -20.74
N PHE A 102 2.05 -5.22 -20.85
CA PHE A 102 2.38 -4.46 -22.04
C PHE A 102 3.81 -4.79 -22.49
N ALA A 103 4.05 -4.84 -23.78
CA ALA A 103 5.41 -4.80 -24.31
C ALA A 103 5.97 -3.38 -24.10
N ALA A 104 7.12 -3.25 -23.44
CA ALA A 104 7.71 -1.93 -23.13
C ALA A 104 8.06 -1.16 -24.41
N VAL A 105 8.50 -1.88 -25.45
CA VAL A 105 8.73 -1.36 -26.79
C VAL A 105 7.71 -2.02 -27.72
N ASP A 106 6.80 -1.23 -28.26
CA ASP A 106 5.86 -1.66 -29.29
C ASP A 106 6.39 -1.18 -30.64
N THR A 107 6.91 -2.11 -31.44
CA THR A 107 7.46 -1.82 -32.78
C THR A 107 6.36 -1.74 -33.85
N GLU A 108 5.17 -2.23 -33.57
CA GLU A 108 4.05 -2.26 -34.52
C GLU A 108 3.19 -1.00 -34.42
N HIS A 109 3.20 -0.30 -33.28
CA HIS A 109 2.42 0.91 -33.02
C HIS A 109 3.32 2.09 -32.62
N PRO A 110 3.92 2.81 -33.56
CA PRO A 110 4.88 3.90 -33.27
C PRO A 110 4.28 5.08 -32.47
N SER A 111 2.95 5.22 -32.42
CA SER A 111 2.25 6.31 -31.73
C SER A 111 2.03 6.10 -30.23
N GLY A 112 2.45 4.94 -29.70
CA GLY A 112 2.31 4.70 -28.28
C GLY A 112 3.09 3.47 -27.86
N SER A 113 4.29 3.66 -27.32
CA SER A 113 5.00 2.56 -26.66
C SER A 113 4.11 1.92 -25.60
N GLY A 114 4.22 0.60 -25.40
CA GLY A 114 3.48 -0.08 -24.34
C GLY A 114 3.70 0.55 -22.96
N ALA A 115 4.86 1.20 -22.75
CA ALA A 115 5.12 1.99 -21.55
C ALA A 115 4.17 3.19 -21.44
N ALA A 116 3.94 3.94 -22.54
CA ALA A 116 2.99 5.07 -22.53
C ALA A 116 1.56 4.61 -22.24
N GLN A 117 1.14 3.49 -22.84
CA GLN A 117 -0.18 2.90 -22.58
C GLN A 117 -0.31 2.43 -21.12
N ALA A 118 0.73 1.83 -20.55
CA ALA A 118 0.76 1.40 -19.15
C ALA A 118 0.64 2.60 -18.19
N HIS A 119 1.33 3.71 -18.47
CA HIS A 119 1.20 4.96 -17.70
C HIS A 119 -0.21 5.55 -17.80
N ALA A 120 -0.78 5.65 -19.00
CA ALA A 120 -2.13 6.13 -19.18
C ALA A 120 -3.17 5.27 -18.43
N LEU A 121 -3.01 3.95 -18.45
CA LEU A 121 -3.86 3.05 -17.67
C LEU A 121 -3.67 3.26 -16.16
N MET A 122 -2.46 3.46 -15.68
CA MET A 122 -2.20 3.75 -14.27
C MET A 122 -2.85 5.05 -13.82
N GLU A 123 -2.72 6.11 -14.61
CA GLU A 123 -3.32 7.43 -14.32
C GLU A 123 -4.85 7.41 -14.33
N SER A 124 -5.45 6.53 -15.14
CA SER A 124 -6.91 6.37 -15.18
C SER A 124 -7.53 5.80 -13.90
N ASN A 125 -6.74 5.19 -13.03
CA ASN A 125 -7.18 4.48 -11.82
C ASN A 125 -8.24 3.37 -12.07
N GLN A 126 -8.34 2.84 -13.29
CA GLN A 126 -9.31 1.80 -13.66
C GLN A 126 -8.81 0.37 -13.46
N HIS A 127 -7.54 0.21 -13.08
CA HIS A 127 -6.94 -1.11 -12.87
C HIS A 127 -7.00 -1.55 -11.40
N VAL A 128 -7.11 -2.86 -11.20
CA VAL A 128 -6.97 -3.51 -9.89
C VAL A 128 -5.88 -4.57 -9.99
N GLY A 129 -4.75 -4.35 -9.33
CA GLY A 129 -3.58 -5.22 -9.41
C GLY A 129 -2.39 -4.55 -10.10
N LYS A 130 -1.46 -5.35 -10.62
CA LYS A 130 -0.20 -4.91 -11.19
C LYS A 130 -0.29 -4.70 -12.70
N ILE A 131 0.32 -3.62 -13.18
CA ILE A 131 0.60 -3.38 -14.58
C ILE A 131 2.06 -3.80 -14.81
N ILE A 132 2.30 -4.71 -15.74
CA ILE A 132 3.61 -5.28 -16.04
C ILE A 132 4.11 -4.77 -17.38
N LEU A 133 5.40 -4.42 -17.45
CA LEU A 133 6.11 -4.15 -18.69
C LEU A 133 7.07 -5.30 -18.98
N THR A 134 7.05 -5.81 -20.19
CA THR A 134 7.99 -6.84 -20.67
C THR A 134 8.89 -6.24 -21.76
N TRP A 135 10.16 -6.65 -21.77
CA TRP A 135 11.17 -6.23 -22.76
C TRP A 135 11.30 -7.18 -23.95
N ARG A 136 10.35 -8.10 -24.09
CA ARG A 136 10.35 -9.09 -25.18
C ARG A 136 9.02 -9.02 -25.90
#